data_02d673abe0e5d239fa0bed11858f4ca7
#
_entry.id   02d673abe0e5d239fa0bed11858f4ca7
#
_cell.length_a   1.000
_cell.length_b   1.000
_cell.length_c   1.000
_cell.angle_alpha   90.00
_cell.angle_beta   90.00
_cell.angle_gamma   90.00
#
_symmetry.space_group_name_H-M   'P 1'
#
loop_
_entity.id
_entity.type
_entity.pdbx_description
1 polymer ?
#
loop_
_entity_poly.entity_id
_entity_poly.type
_entity_poly.pdbx_seq_one_letter_code
_entity_poly.pdbx_strand_id
1 'polypeptide(L)'
;MKFTVSNTEIVKALSSTLGVVEKRQALPILSNILLTVEDKNISITATDLESEVKTTCTPTKVESTGSTTAPAKKLNELCRLLPDGSEISICLNGDKLSIESGSGKYSISTLPSEDFPVFDVVSENTEFTILGSVLRNLISKTSFAMGNQDWRHYLNGMYLNIEDKSITAVTTDAHRLAISTNTTTKSISSEVSGIIPRKSINEIGKLLSDSSEEVSLSLGANTIMLKTDSTSFVSKLIEGKFPNYEQVLPTGESSVLSVNTKQLSEILSRVSVLSSDKFKGIKLNIKSSEVLVSANNPEQEEGEESFKSNYSGDDMEIAFNVNYIQEVLSNIDSKDCNINLYGSDKSCLISPSDDPDLKYVVMPLLI
;
A
#
# COMPACT_ATOMS: atom_id res chain seq x y z
N MET A 1 9.85 25.28 -25.48
CA MET A 1 9.94 23.83 -25.28
C MET A 1 9.28 23.12 -26.45
N LYS A 2 10.02 22.21 -27.14
CA LYS A 2 9.47 21.40 -28.23
C LYS A 2 10.22 20.07 -28.32
N PHE A 3 9.49 18.94 -28.31
CA PHE A 3 10.06 17.60 -28.33
C PHE A 3 9.09 16.58 -28.93
N THR A 4 9.62 15.41 -29.29
CA THR A 4 8.88 14.24 -29.75
C THR A 4 9.22 13.06 -28.84
N VAL A 5 8.21 12.26 -28.50
CA VAL A 5 8.33 11.10 -27.60
C VAL A 5 7.39 9.99 -28.04
N SER A 6 7.76 8.73 -27.80
CA SER A 6 6.87 7.59 -28.02
C SER A 6 5.68 7.66 -27.06
N ASN A 7 4.47 7.35 -27.57
CA ASN A 7 3.27 7.27 -26.75
C ASN A 7 3.43 6.29 -25.56
N THR A 8 4.02 5.14 -25.78
CA THR A 8 4.25 4.12 -24.75
C THR A 8 5.11 4.67 -23.59
N GLU A 9 6.20 5.38 -23.91
CA GLU A 9 7.11 5.97 -22.92
C GLU A 9 6.43 7.06 -22.08
N ILE A 10 5.75 8.00 -22.73
CA ILE A 10 5.13 9.10 -22.01
C ILE A 10 3.93 8.66 -21.19
N VAL A 11 3.12 7.72 -21.67
CA VAL A 11 1.98 7.15 -20.93
C VAL A 11 2.45 6.40 -19.68
N LYS A 12 3.53 5.61 -19.79
CA LYS A 12 4.14 4.94 -18.64
C LYS A 12 4.58 5.96 -17.58
N ALA A 13 5.31 6.99 -17.99
CA ALA A 13 5.78 8.04 -17.10
C ALA A 13 4.62 8.85 -16.47
N LEU A 14 3.63 9.27 -17.26
CA LEU A 14 2.45 9.99 -16.74
C LEU A 14 1.66 9.13 -15.75
N SER A 15 1.42 7.86 -16.06
CA SER A 15 0.64 6.96 -15.20
C SER A 15 1.27 6.79 -13.82
N SER A 16 2.61 6.76 -13.72
CA SER A 16 3.34 6.64 -12.47
C SER A 16 3.16 7.87 -11.55
N THR A 17 2.81 9.05 -12.10
CA THR A 17 2.66 10.27 -11.32
C THR A 17 1.23 10.54 -10.85
N LEU A 18 0.23 9.88 -11.44
CA LEU A 18 -1.19 10.20 -11.20
C LEU A 18 -1.68 9.91 -9.77
N GLY A 19 -1.04 9.00 -9.06
CA GLY A 19 -1.46 8.61 -7.72
C GLY A 19 -1.28 9.72 -6.68
N VAL A 20 -0.33 10.61 -6.91
CA VAL A 20 -0.08 11.77 -6.06
C VAL A 20 -1.02 12.93 -6.40
N VAL A 21 -1.47 13.01 -7.66
CA VAL A 21 -2.36 14.09 -8.15
C VAL A 21 -3.77 13.95 -7.59
N GLU A 22 -4.22 14.90 -6.78
CA GLU A 22 -5.57 14.91 -6.22
C GLU A 22 -6.60 15.63 -7.10
N LYS A 23 -7.88 15.23 -6.97
CA LYS A 23 -8.97 15.80 -7.78
C LYS A 23 -9.46 17.16 -7.29
N ARG A 24 -9.33 17.46 -6.00
CA ARG A 24 -9.86 18.67 -5.35
C ARG A 24 -8.79 19.25 -4.47
N GLN A 25 -8.06 20.20 -5.00
CA GLN A 25 -7.05 20.94 -4.26
C GLN A 25 -7.48 22.42 -4.13
N ALA A 26 -7.15 23.01 -2.99
CA ALA A 26 -7.28 24.45 -2.79
C ALA A 26 -6.38 25.24 -3.76
N LEU A 27 -5.27 24.62 -4.20
CA LEU A 27 -4.32 25.16 -5.16
C LEU A 27 -4.47 24.42 -6.50
N PRO A 28 -4.99 25.08 -7.56
CA PRO A 28 -5.22 24.44 -8.88
C PRO A 28 -3.97 23.82 -9.50
N ILE A 29 -2.78 24.38 -9.23
CA ILE A 29 -1.51 23.90 -9.80
C ILE A 29 -1.16 22.48 -9.34
N LEU A 30 -1.65 22.01 -8.17
CA LEU A 30 -1.45 20.64 -7.67
C LEU A 30 -2.26 19.58 -8.44
N SER A 31 -3.18 20.00 -9.32
CA SER A 31 -3.82 19.12 -10.31
C SER A 31 -2.99 18.94 -11.59
N ASN A 32 -1.93 19.75 -11.75
CA ASN A 32 -1.00 19.68 -12.85
C ASN A 32 0.23 18.81 -12.50
N ILE A 33 0.91 18.36 -13.52
CA ILE A 33 2.31 17.92 -13.46
C ILE A 33 3.23 19.04 -13.88
N LEU A 34 4.44 19.06 -13.35
CA LEU A 34 5.55 19.81 -13.90
C LEU A 34 6.24 18.95 -14.97
N LEU A 35 6.29 19.45 -16.19
CA LEU A 35 6.95 18.83 -17.33
C LEU A 35 8.23 19.61 -17.64
N THR A 36 9.38 18.98 -17.49
CA THR A 36 10.70 19.57 -17.78
C THR A 36 11.39 18.76 -18.85
N VAL A 37 11.86 19.41 -19.90
CA VAL A 37 12.55 18.81 -21.04
C VAL A 37 13.98 19.32 -21.10
N GLU A 38 14.92 18.40 -21.03
CA GLU A 38 16.36 18.60 -21.20
C GLU A 38 16.81 17.88 -22.46
N ASP A 39 18.08 18.06 -22.88
CA ASP A 39 18.58 17.53 -24.16
C ASP A 39 18.39 16.02 -24.35
N LYS A 40 18.40 15.24 -23.27
CA LYS A 40 18.31 13.77 -23.31
C LYS A 40 17.19 13.19 -22.47
N ASN A 41 16.44 14.03 -21.80
CA ASN A 41 15.53 13.55 -20.76
C ASN A 41 14.26 14.39 -20.67
N ILE A 42 13.13 13.72 -20.44
CA ILE A 42 11.87 14.35 -20.05
C ILE A 42 11.61 13.95 -18.62
N SER A 43 11.43 14.94 -17.76
CA SER A 43 11.11 14.76 -16.35
C SER A 43 9.67 15.21 -16.10
N ILE A 44 8.90 14.35 -15.44
CA ILE A 44 7.50 14.60 -15.07
C ILE A 44 7.41 14.51 -13.55
N THR A 45 7.01 15.60 -12.91
CA THR A 45 6.89 15.69 -11.45
C THR A 45 5.44 15.99 -11.06
N ALA A 46 4.94 15.32 -10.05
CA ALA A 46 3.65 15.58 -9.41
C ALA A 46 3.82 15.63 -7.90
N THR A 47 3.08 16.53 -7.23
CA THR A 47 3.11 16.65 -5.76
C THR A 47 1.75 17.07 -5.21
N ASP A 48 1.48 16.66 -3.97
CA ASP A 48 0.36 17.12 -3.14
C ASP A 48 0.82 17.89 -1.89
N LEU A 49 2.11 18.28 -1.84
CA LEU A 49 2.83 18.90 -0.72
C LEU A 49 3.16 17.95 0.45
N GLU A 50 2.59 16.76 0.48
CA GLU A 50 2.91 15.70 1.46
C GLU A 50 3.76 14.61 0.83
N SER A 51 3.62 14.42 -0.48
CA SER A 51 4.40 13.48 -1.28
C SER A 51 4.69 14.04 -2.67
N GLU A 52 5.77 13.54 -3.28
CA GLU A 52 6.16 13.87 -4.65
C GLU A 52 6.58 12.62 -5.40
N VAL A 53 6.16 12.52 -6.65
CA VAL A 53 6.67 11.54 -7.62
C VAL A 53 7.35 12.30 -8.74
N LYS A 54 8.59 11.93 -9.03
CA LYS A 54 9.33 12.38 -10.21
C LYS A 54 9.71 11.17 -11.05
N THR A 55 9.27 11.14 -12.29
CA THR A 55 9.62 10.07 -13.24
C THR A 55 10.27 10.65 -14.46
N THR A 56 11.09 9.85 -15.13
CA THR A 56 11.82 10.25 -16.32
C THR A 56 11.53 9.30 -17.47
N CYS A 57 11.48 9.86 -18.70
CA CYS A 57 11.45 9.08 -19.92
C CYS A 57 12.35 9.71 -20.99
N THR A 58 12.71 8.90 -22.00
CA THR A 58 13.63 9.35 -23.05
C THR A 58 12.85 9.91 -24.23
N PRO A 59 13.13 11.16 -24.66
CA PRO A 59 12.54 11.70 -25.89
C PRO A 59 13.14 11.04 -27.13
N THR A 60 12.34 10.89 -28.18
CA THR A 60 12.85 10.50 -29.50
C THR A 60 13.64 11.64 -30.13
N LYS A 61 13.20 12.89 -29.90
CA LYS A 61 13.85 14.10 -30.43
C LYS A 61 13.54 15.29 -29.52
N VAL A 62 14.57 16.09 -29.23
CA VAL A 62 14.40 17.41 -28.58
C VAL A 62 14.80 18.51 -29.56
N GLU A 63 13.89 19.44 -29.82
CA GLU A 63 14.14 20.63 -30.67
C GLU A 63 14.43 21.87 -29.81
N SER A 64 13.78 21.98 -28.66
CA SER A 64 14.08 23.01 -27.67
C SER A 64 13.71 22.54 -26.26
N THR A 65 14.58 22.83 -25.31
CA THR A 65 14.41 22.57 -23.88
C THR A 65 13.44 23.55 -23.23
N GLY A 66 13.05 23.30 -21.96
CA GLY A 66 12.23 24.22 -21.18
C GLY A 66 11.32 23.47 -20.23
N SER A 67 10.49 24.21 -19.48
CA SER A 67 9.54 23.65 -18.52
C SER A 67 8.19 24.35 -18.60
N THR A 68 7.15 23.61 -18.20
CA THR A 68 5.78 24.12 -18.05
C THR A 68 4.99 23.17 -17.17
N THR A 69 3.80 23.58 -16.74
CA THR A 69 2.88 22.65 -16.08
C THR A 69 1.73 22.28 -17.02
N ALA A 70 1.16 21.09 -16.83
CA ALA A 70 0.00 20.63 -17.59
C ALA A 70 -0.97 19.83 -16.72
N PRO A 71 -2.30 19.93 -16.95
CA PRO A 71 -3.29 19.14 -16.24
C PRO A 71 -3.03 17.63 -16.37
N ALA A 72 -2.57 17.01 -15.29
CA ALA A 72 -2.07 15.61 -15.27
C ALA A 72 -3.04 14.62 -15.90
N LYS A 73 -4.30 14.61 -15.43
CA LYS A 73 -5.32 13.68 -15.88
C LYS A 73 -5.68 13.85 -17.35
N LYS A 74 -5.88 15.10 -17.79
CA LYS A 74 -6.24 15.38 -19.19
C LYS A 74 -5.13 14.95 -20.15
N LEU A 75 -3.86 15.27 -19.79
CA LEU A 75 -2.71 14.89 -20.61
C LEU A 75 -2.58 13.36 -20.67
N ASN A 76 -2.68 12.67 -19.53
CA ASN A 76 -2.61 11.21 -19.50
C ASN A 76 -3.76 10.54 -20.26
N GLU A 77 -5.01 10.98 -20.08
CA GLU A 77 -6.17 10.46 -20.78
C GLU A 77 -6.02 10.64 -22.28
N LEU A 78 -5.58 11.83 -22.74
CA LEU A 78 -5.33 12.08 -24.13
C LEU A 78 -4.27 11.14 -24.71
N CYS A 79 -3.10 11.04 -24.05
CA CYS A 79 -2.02 10.17 -24.52
C CYS A 79 -2.44 8.71 -24.57
N ARG A 80 -3.20 8.22 -23.59
CA ARG A 80 -3.72 6.83 -23.56
C ARG A 80 -4.71 6.49 -24.68
N LEU A 81 -5.38 7.49 -25.25
CA LEU A 81 -6.33 7.30 -26.37
C LEU A 81 -5.64 7.36 -27.74
N LEU A 82 -4.38 7.79 -27.80
CA LEU A 82 -3.60 7.76 -29.03
C LEU A 82 -3.12 6.33 -29.33
N PRO A 83 -2.88 5.97 -30.60
CA PRO A 83 -2.41 4.64 -30.95
C PRO A 83 -1.11 4.24 -30.27
N ASP A 84 -1.04 3.02 -29.78
CA ASP A 84 0.18 2.49 -29.15
C ASP A 84 1.39 2.57 -30.08
N GLY A 85 2.54 2.96 -29.53
CA GLY A 85 3.79 3.11 -30.28
C GLY A 85 3.83 4.30 -31.25
N SER A 86 2.76 5.13 -31.32
CA SER A 86 2.79 6.34 -32.13
C SER A 86 3.76 7.38 -31.54
N GLU A 87 4.30 8.24 -32.39
CA GLU A 87 5.06 9.41 -31.97
C GLU A 87 4.13 10.56 -31.64
N ILE A 88 4.41 11.22 -30.53
CA ILE A 88 3.70 12.40 -30.07
C ILE A 88 4.66 13.58 -30.08
N SER A 89 4.34 14.61 -30.85
CA SER A 89 5.05 15.89 -30.84
C SER A 89 4.36 16.85 -29.89
N ILE A 90 5.11 17.38 -28.93
CA ILE A 90 4.62 18.29 -27.90
C ILE A 90 5.38 19.61 -27.99
N CYS A 91 4.63 20.72 -28.07
CA CYS A 91 5.19 22.06 -28.20
C CYS A 91 4.48 23.06 -27.26
N LEU A 92 5.24 23.82 -26.49
CA LEU A 92 4.72 24.93 -25.68
C LEU A 92 4.64 26.19 -26.54
N ASN A 93 3.43 26.72 -26.71
CA ASN A 93 3.14 27.96 -27.46
C ASN A 93 2.39 28.92 -26.52
N GLY A 94 3.12 29.88 -25.94
CA GLY A 94 2.58 30.79 -24.93
C GLY A 94 2.09 30.00 -23.69
N ASP A 95 0.80 30.11 -23.38
CA ASP A 95 0.13 29.45 -22.25
C ASP A 95 -0.55 28.13 -22.64
N LYS A 96 -0.23 27.58 -23.82
CA LYS A 96 -0.85 26.34 -24.33
C LYS A 96 0.19 25.30 -24.73
N LEU A 97 -0.06 24.06 -24.32
CA LEU A 97 0.67 22.88 -24.76
C LEU A 97 -0.05 22.30 -25.96
N SER A 98 0.56 22.41 -27.15
CA SER A 98 0.10 21.78 -28.39
C SER A 98 0.62 20.35 -28.47
N ILE A 99 -0.24 19.40 -28.79
CA ILE A 99 0.06 17.97 -28.84
C ILE A 99 -0.39 17.49 -30.22
N GLU A 100 0.50 16.91 -30.99
CA GLU A 100 0.24 16.40 -32.34
C GLU A 100 0.63 14.92 -32.42
N SER A 101 -0.26 14.09 -32.99
CA SER A 101 0.01 12.69 -33.30
C SER A 101 -0.78 12.27 -34.54
N GLY A 102 -0.11 11.81 -35.58
CA GLY A 102 -0.73 11.55 -36.86
C GLY A 102 -1.45 12.77 -37.44
N SER A 103 -2.75 12.66 -37.69
CA SER A 103 -3.62 13.77 -38.14
C SER A 103 -4.24 14.55 -36.96
N GLY A 104 -4.09 14.08 -35.73
CA GLY A 104 -4.68 14.69 -34.53
C GLY A 104 -3.89 15.88 -34.04
N LYS A 105 -4.60 16.98 -33.70
CA LYS A 105 -4.03 18.20 -33.10
C LYS A 105 -4.86 18.60 -31.89
N TYR A 106 -4.20 18.71 -30.74
CA TYR A 106 -4.84 19.01 -29.48
C TYR A 106 -4.13 20.17 -28.79
N SER A 107 -4.84 20.90 -27.94
CA SER A 107 -4.29 22.02 -27.19
C SER A 107 -4.81 22.00 -25.75
N ILE A 108 -3.91 22.08 -24.80
CA ILE A 108 -4.20 22.08 -23.35
C ILE A 108 -3.63 23.36 -22.74
N SER A 109 -4.39 24.05 -21.89
CA SER A 109 -3.88 25.20 -21.16
C SER A 109 -2.87 24.78 -20.11
N THR A 110 -1.86 25.60 -19.90
CA THR A 110 -0.76 25.39 -18.95
C THR A 110 -0.75 26.48 -17.88
N LEU A 111 -0.01 26.26 -16.82
CA LEU A 111 0.36 27.28 -15.82
C LEU A 111 1.88 27.41 -15.80
N PRO A 112 2.42 28.55 -15.36
CA PRO A 112 3.87 28.78 -15.28
C PRO A 112 4.56 27.72 -14.41
N SER A 113 5.74 27.28 -14.84
CA SER A 113 6.52 26.29 -14.08
C SER A 113 7.05 26.86 -12.76
N GLU A 114 7.25 28.16 -12.68
CA GLU A 114 7.74 28.88 -11.49
C GLU A 114 6.75 28.80 -10.31
N ASP A 115 5.47 28.63 -10.61
CA ASP A 115 4.41 28.50 -9.59
C ASP A 115 4.28 27.07 -9.05
N PHE A 116 4.98 26.08 -9.65
CA PHE A 116 4.92 24.69 -9.19
C PHE A 116 5.76 24.54 -7.91
N PRO A 117 5.17 23.99 -6.83
CA PRO A 117 5.86 23.88 -5.55
C PRO A 117 7.02 22.87 -5.63
N VAL A 118 8.13 23.22 -5.00
CA VAL A 118 9.29 22.36 -4.85
C VAL A 118 9.15 21.58 -3.54
N PHE A 119 9.41 20.29 -3.59
CA PHE A 119 9.45 19.45 -2.40
C PHE A 119 10.87 19.48 -1.82
N ASP A 120 11.00 20.01 -0.60
CA ASP A 120 12.29 20.07 0.09
C ASP A 120 12.66 18.69 0.64
N VAL A 121 13.64 18.05 0.03
CA VAL A 121 14.21 16.79 0.52
C VAL A 121 15.31 17.09 1.53
N VAL A 122 15.09 16.71 2.78
CA VAL A 122 16.14 16.80 3.82
C VAL A 122 17.20 15.73 3.57
N SER A 123 18.47 16.10 3.55
CA SER A 123 19.59 15.28 3.07
C SER A 123 20.14 14.24 4.05
N GLU A 124 19.66 14.18 5.29
CA GLU A 124 20.15 13.23 6.31
C GLU A 124 19.27 11.98 6.40
N ASN A 125 19.33 11.14 5.39
CA ASN A 125 18.59 9.88 5.32
C ASN A 125 19.56 8.70 5.32
N THR A 126 19.21 7.63 6.03
CA THR A 126 19.89 6.33 5.90
C THR A 126 19.41 5.65 4.64
N GLU A 127 20.32 5.45 3.69
CA GLU A 127 20.04 4.80 2.41
C GLU A 127 20.41 3.32 2.45
N PHE A 128 19.55 2.47 1.94
CA PHE A 128 19.78 1.03 1.80
C PHE A 128 19.10 0.49 0.54
N THR A 129 19.61 -0.64 0.08
CA THR A 129 19.07 -1.33 -1.09
C THR A 129 18.25 -2.54 -0.66
N ILE A 130 17.06 -2.69 -1.25
CA ILE A 130 16.17 -3.80 -1.00
C ILE A 130 15.62 -4.32 -2.34
N LEU A 131 15.30 -5.63 -2.41
CA LEU A 131 14.55 -6.14 -3.55
C LEU A 131 13.14 -5.56 -3.55
N GLY A 132 12.71 -5.01 -4.68
CA GLY A 132 11.37 -4.45 -4.83
C GLY A 132 10.26 -5.45 -4.49
N SER A 133 10.48 -6.74 -4.80
CA SER A 133 9.58 -7.84 -4.43
C SER A 133 9.44 -8.03 -2.91
N VAL A 134 10.51 -7.85 -2.14
CA VAL A 134 10.48 -7.95 -0.67
C VAL A 134 9.66 -6.80 -0.08
N LEU A 135 9.92 -5.56 -0.51
CA LEU A 135 9.17 -4.40 -0.03
C LEU A 135 7.68 -4.50 -0.42
N ARG A 136 7.40 -4.95 -1.65
CA ARG A 136 6.04 -5.18 -2.12
C ARG A 136 5.33 -6.25 -1.29
N ASN A 137 6.01 -7.34 -0.96
CA ASN A 137 5.46 -8.39 -0.11
C ASN A 137 5.10 -7.86 1.28
N LEU A 138 6.02 -7.14 1.94
CA LEU A 138 5.77 -6.48 3.24
C LEU A 138 4.52 -5.61 3.19
N ILE A 139 4.39 -4.77 2.16
CA ILE A 139 3.25 -3.88 1.96
C ILE A 139 1.96 -4.69 1.75
N SER A 140 1.96 -5.68 0.86
CA SER A 140 0.76 -6.46 0.54
C SER A 140 0.26 -7.23 1.75
N LYS A 141 1.17 -7.81 2.54
CA LYS A 141 0.83 -8.63 3.71
C LYS A 141 0.35 -7.83 4.93
N THR A 142 0.60 -6.51 4.97
CA THR A 142 0.28 -5.72 6.17
C THR A 142 -0.65 -4.54 5.92
N SER A 143 -0.69 -3.95 4.73
CA SER A 143 -1.39 -2.68 4.45
C SER A 143 -2.89 -2.69 4.77
N PHE A 144 -3.56 -3.84 4.72
CA PHE A 144 -4.98 -3.97 4.98
C PHE A 144 -5.37 -3.62 6.43
N ALA A 145 -4.47 -3.83 7.39
CA ALA A 145 -4.72 -3.58 8.81
C ALA A 145 -4.43 -2.14 9.25
N MET A 146 -3.98 -1.24 8.35
CA MET A 146 -3.84 0.18 8.67
C MET A 146 -5.18 0.81 9.04
N GLY A 147 -5.19 1.72 10.01
CA GLY A 147 -6.31 2.60 10.31
C GLY A 147 -6.71 3.44 9.08
N ASN A 148 -7.95 3.89 9.05
CA ASN A 148 -8.46 4.78 8.02
C ASN A 148 -9.20 5.94 8.67
N GLN A 149 -8.63 7.16 8.58
CA GLN A 149 -9.18 8.37 9.20
C GLN A 149 -9.37 8.25 10.73
N ASP A 150 -8.50 7.48 11.39
CA ASP A 150 -8.47 7.43 12.86
C ASP A 150 -7.90 8.73 13.41
N TRP A 151 -8.46 9.22 14.51
CA TRP A 151 -7.96 10.42 15.19
C TRP A 151 -6.54 10.23 15.76
N ARG A 152 -6.14 8.99 16.01
CA ARG A 152 -4.76 8.60 16.32
C ARG A 152 -3.98 8.49 15.02
N HIS A 153 -3.43 9.60 14.56
CA HIS A 153 -2.82 9.72 13.24
C HIS A 153 -1.77 8.65 12.94
N TYR A 154 -1.02 8.18 13.96
CA TYR A 154 -0.01 7.15 13.84
C TYR A 154 -0.59 5.77 13.40
N LEU A 155 -1.88 5.54 13.54
CA LEU A 155 -2.54 4.31 13.03
C LEU A 155 -2.89 4.40 11.54
N ASN A 156 -2.92 5.60 10.96
CA ASN A 156 -3.25 5.81 9.54
C ASN A 156 -2.06 5.56 8.60
N GLY A 157 -1.05 4.86 9.07
CA GLY A 157 0.14 4.53 8.31
C GLY A 157 0.73 3.18 8.66
N MET A 158 1.78 2.84 7.94
CA MET A 158 2.59 1.64 8.17
C MET A 158 3.86 2.03 8.94
N TYR A 159 4.07 1.43 10.08
CA TYR A 159 5.36 1.50 10.77
C TYR A 159 6.34 0.57 10.07
N LEU A 160 7.43 1.15 9.61
CA LEU A 160 8.55 0.42 9.03
C LEU A 160 9.73 0.55 9.97
N ASN A 161 10.25 -0.59 10.42
CA ASN A 161 11.47 -0.67 11.21
C ASN A 161 12.55 -1.45 10.47
N ILE A 162 13.75 -0.93 10.46
CA ILE A 162 14.90 -1.54 9.80
C ILE A 162 16.04 -1.56 10.79
N GLU A 163 16.49 -2.77 11.12
CA GLU A 163 17.51 -3.03 12.10
C GLU A 163 18.45 -4.14 11.61
N ASP A 164 19.76 -3.88 11.56
CA ASP A 164 20.76 -4.79 11.01
C ASP A 164 20.34 -5.34 9.63
N LYS A 165 19.99 -6.61 9.56
CA LYS A 165 19.54 -7.30 8.35
C LYS A 165 18.03 -7.56 8.33
N SER A 166 17.30 -6.99 9.25
CA SER A 166 15.85 -7.19 9.38
C SER A 166 15.08 -5.95 8.93
N ILE A 167 14.02 -6.16 8.20
CA ILE A 167 13.03 -5.14 7.86
C ILE A 167 11.67 -5.64 8.30
N THR A 168 11.00 -4.88 9.16
CA THR A 168 9.69 -5.22 9.71
C THR A 168 8.67 -4.14 9.38
N ALA A 169 7.57 -4.56 8.79
CA ALA A 169 6.39 -3.72 8.56
C ALA A 169 5.28 -4.08 9.55
N VAL A 170 4.72 -3.07 10.20
CA VAL A 170 3.65 -3.23 11.19
C VAL A 170 2.51 -2.27 10.90
N THR A 171 1.30 -2.76 10.92
CA THR A 171 0.08 -1.94 10.79
C THR A 171 -0.99 -2.39 11.77
N THR A 172 -1.80 -1.45 12.24
CA THR A 172 -2.93 -1.74 13.14
C THR A 172 -4.00 -0.65 13.06
N ASP A 173 -5.24 -1.03 13.29
CA ASP A 173 -6.39 -0.16 13.51
C ASP A 173 -6.90 -0.20 14.98
N ALA A 174 -6.10 -0.81 15.88
CA ALA A 174 -6.38 -1.11 17.28
C ALA A 174 -7.34 -2.29 17.52
N HIS A 175 -7.95 -2.86 16.50
CA HIS A 175 -8.78 -4.08 16.60
C HIS A 175 -8.06 -5.31 16.04
N ARG A 176 -7.11 -5.07 15.18
CA ARG A 176 -6.23 -6.08 14.57
C ARG A 176 -4.84 -5.50 14.33
N LEU A 177 -3.88 -6.36 14.21
CA LEU A 177 -2.48 -6.04 13.95
C LEU A 177 -1.93 -6.98 12.89
N ALA A 178 -1.15 -6.46 11.95
CA ALA A 178 -0.40 -7.24 10.98
C ALA A 178 1.09 -6.93 11.11
N ILE A 179 1.91 -7.96 11.17
CA ILE A 179 3.37 -7.89 11.24
C ILE A 179 3.93 -8.79 10.16
N SER A 180 4.84 -8.26 9.37
CA SER A 180 5.64 -9.04 8.42
C SER A 180 7.09 -8.63 8.55
N THR A 181 7.97 -9.62 8.72
CA THR A 181 9.42 -9.42 8.84
C THR A 181 10.12 -10.12 7.69
N ASN A 182 11.10 -9.47 7.11
CA ASN A 182 11.95 -10.04 6.06
C ASN A 182 13.41 -9.69 6.32
N THR A 183 14.31 -10.42 5.67
CA THR A 183 15.74 -10.14 5.74
C THR A 183 16.19 -9.27 4.57
N THR A 184 17.07 -8.31 4.84
CA THR A 184 17.76 -7.51 3.82
C THR A 184 19.10 -8.13 3.44
N THR A 185 19.56 -7.88 2.24
CA THR A 185 20.86 -8.40 1.74
C THR A 185 22.06 -7.70 2.39
N LYS A 186 21.89 -6.46 2.83
CA LYS A 186 22.93 -5.63 3.44
C LYS A 186 22.57 -5.26 4.86
N SER A 187 23.55 -5.34 5.75
CA SER A 187 23.45 -4.87 7.14
C SER A 187 23.41 -3.34 7.18
N ILE A 188 22.58 -2.80 8.06
CA ILE A 188 22.48 -1.39 8.34
C ILE A 188 23.16 -1.09 9.69
N SER A 189 23.96 -0.05 9.73
CA SER A 189 24.79 0.27 10.91
C SER A 189 24.02 0.85 12.10
N SER A 190 22.79 1.33 11.88
CA SER A 190 21.94 1.91 12.92
C SER A 190 20.47 1.61 12.63
N GLU A 191 19.71 1.33 13.67
CA GLU A 191 18.25 1.19 13.58
C GLU A 191 17.63 2.48 13.06
N VAL A 192 16.73 2.35 12.06
CA VAL A 192 15.92 3.44 11.56
C VAL A 192 14.46 3.00 11.44
N SER A 193 13.56 3.88 11.84
CA SER A 193 12.13 3.58 11.77
C SER A 193 11.31 4.82 11.49
N GLY A 194 10.10 4.61 10.93
CA GLY A 194 9.18 5.69 10.63
C GLY A 194 7.78 5.19 10.31
N ILE A 195 6.81 6.10 10.40
CA ILE A 195 5.40 5.81 10.08
C ILE A 195 5.09 6.41 8.72
N ILE A 196 4.92 5.56 7.74
CA ILE A 196 4.67 5.96 6.34
C ILE A 196 3.17 6.11 6.15
N PRO A 197 2.66 7.27 5.66
CA PRO A 197 1.23 7.47 5.45
C PRO A 197 0.61 6.41 4.53
N ARG A 198 -0.64 6.05 4.79
CA ARG A 198 -1.40 5.07 3.99
C ARG A 198 -1.40 5.41 2.49
N LYS A 199 -1.57 6.69 2.13
CA LYS A 199 -1.51 7.13 0.73
C LYS A 199 -0.17 6.79 0.11
N SER A 200 0.92 7.08 0.82
CA SER A 200 2.29 6.84 0.35
C SER A 200 2.61 5.35 0.22
N ILE A 201 2.15 4.52 1.15
CA ILE A 201 2.27 3.06 1.06
C ILE A 201 1.56 2.53 -0.19
N ASN A 202 0.36 3.01 -0.47
CA ASN A 202 -0.38 2.62 -1.67
C ASN A 202 0.35 3.03 -2.97
N GLU A 203 0.98 4.19 -2.98
CA GLU A 203 1.75 4.64 -4.15
C GLU A 203 3.07 3.86 -4.31
N ILE A 204 3.81 3.65 -3.22
CA ILE A 204 5.00 2.78 -3.22
C ILE A 204 4.63 1.38 -3.76
N GLY A 205 3.54 0.79 -3.27
CA GLY A 205 3.06 -0.52 -3.74
C GLY A 205 2.80 -0.58 -5.25
N LYS A 206 2.25 0.49 -5.83
CA LYS A 206 2.01 0.59 -7.29
C LYS A 206 3.32 0.76 -8.08
N LEU A 207 4.25 1.57 -7.57
CA LEU A 207 5.54 1.78 -8.22
C LEU A 207 6.40 0.50 -8.27
N LEU A 208 6.19 -0.40 -7.31
CA LEU A 208 6.87 -1.69 -7.19
C LEU A 208 6.16 -2.84 -7.94
N SER A 209 5.01 -2.60 -8.59
CA SER A 209 4.15 -3.67 -9.12
C SER A 209 4.85 -4.59 -10.13
N ASP A 210 5.78 -4.09 -10.90
CA ASP A 210 6.47 -4.84 -11.98
C ASP A 210 7.95 -5.11 -11.69
N SER A 211 8.48 -4.75 -10.49
CA SER A 211 9.91 -4.74 -10.23
C SER A 211 10.33 -5.92 -9.34
N SER A 212 11.04 -6.87 -9.96
CA SER A 212 11.90 -7.85 -9.28
C SER A 212 13.33 -7.31 -9.04
N GLU A 213 13.57 -6.03 -9.35
CA GLU A 213 14.87 -5.37 -9.29
C GLU A 213 15.14 -4.79 -7.90
N GLU A 214 16.40 -4.52 -7.62
CA GLU A 214 16.79 -3.79 -6.43
C GLU A 214 16.33 -2.34 -6.53
N VAL A 215 15.78 -1.82 -5.45
CA VAL A 215 15.38 -0.41 -5.29
C VAL A 215 16.17 0.22 -4.15
N SER A 216 16.47 1.51 -4.27
CA SER A 216 17.04 2.27 -3.18
C SER A 216 15.91 2.84 -2.32
N LEU A 217 15.96 2.55 -1.04
CA LEU A 217 15.07 3.10 -0.03
C LEU A 217 15.88 3.95 0.95
N SER A 218 15.44 5.18 1.20
CA SER A 218 16.08 6.07 2.16
C SER A 218 15.05 6.48 3.21
N LEU A 219 15.36 6.27 4.48
CA LEU A 219 14.52 6.65 5.61
C LEU A 219 15.25 7.64 6.49
N GLY A 220 14.64 8.77 6.73
CA GLY A 220 15.13 9.82 7.59
C GLY A 220 14.17 10.14 8.74
N ALA A 221 14.47 11.21 9.48
CA ALA A 221 13.62 11.61 10.62
C ALA A 221 12.18 11.97 10.20
N ASN A 222 12.01 12.64 9.06
CA ASN A 222 10.71 13.20 8.64
C ASN A 222 10.28 12.77 7.24
N THR A 223 11.12 12.04 6.51
CA THR A 223 10.85 11.69 5.10
C THR A 223 11.28 10.26 4.79
N ILE A 224 10.57 9.65 3.86
CA ILE A 224 10.96 8.42 3.18
C ILE A 224 11.12 8.71 1.69
N MET A 225 12.15 8.13 1.07
CA MET A 225 12.37 8.20 -0.37
C MET A 225 12.57 6.80 -0.93
N LEU A 226 11.90 6.51 -2.04
CA LEU A 226 12.09 5.34 -2.88
C LEU A 226 12.66 5.77 -4.23
N LYS A 227 13.71 5.12 -4.70
CA LYS A 227 14.25 5.32 -6.05
C LYS A 227 14.32 4.00 -6.81
N THR A 228 13.84 4.04 -8.03
CA THR A 228 14.04 3.03 -9.07
C THR A 228 14.85 3.66 -10.21
N ASP A 229 15.14 2.93 -11.27
CA ASP A 229 15.91 3.45 -12.41
C ASP A 229 15.28 4.70 -13.05
N SER A 230 13.95 4.77 -13.13
CA SER A 230 13.24 5.84 -13.83
C SER A 230 12.35 6.70 -12.92
N THR A 231 12.14 6.30 -11.67
CA THR A 231 11.17 6.97 -10.78
C THR A 231 11.77 7.22 -9.41
N SER A 232 11.54 8.41 -8.88
CA SER A 232 11.82 8.79 -7.51
C SER A 232 10.50 9.19 -6.85
N PHE A 233 10.21 8.59 -5.71
CA PHE A 233 9.08 8.93 -4.85
C PHE A 233 9.62 9.41 -3.51
N VAL A 234 9.09 10.51 -3.01
CA VAL A 234 9.38 11.01 -1.66
C VAL A 234 8.08 11.31 -0.94
N SER A 235 8.04 11.06 0.37
CA SER A 235 6.90 11.38 1.22
C SER A 235 7.34 11.82 2.59
N LYS A 236 6.58 12.73 3.20
CA LYS A 236 6.66 13.01 4.62
C LYS A 236 6.19 11.79 5.42
N LEU A 237 6.79 11.59 6.58
CA LEU A 237 6.36 10.60 7.56
C LEU A 237 5.28 11.19 8.47
N ILE A 238 4.46 10.33 9.05
CA ILE A 238 3.52 10.74 10.11
C ILE A 238 4.33 10.99 11.39
N GLU A 239 4.17 12.18 11.95
CA GLU A 239 4.78 12.54 13.22
C GLU A 239 4.18 11.73 14.38
N GLY A 240 5.03 11.35 15.32
CA GLY A 240 4.64 10.65 16.54
C GLY A 240 5.36 9.31 16.72
N LYS A 241 5.03 8.64 17.82
CA LYS A 241 5.58 7.33 18.14
C LYS A 241 4.55 6.25 17.89
N PHE A 242 4.95 5.24 17.10
CA PHE A 242 4.12 4.05 16.93
C PHE A 242 4.02 3.29 18.27
N PRO A 243 2.85 2.73 18.62
CA PRO A 243 2.69 1.95 19.86
C PRO A 243 3.68 0.78 19.92
N ASN A 244 4.05 0.37 21.13
CA ASN A 244 4.81 -0.85 21.28
C ASN A 244 3.93 -2.07 20.93
N TYR A 245 4.01 -2.48 19.66
CA TYR A 245 3.21 -3.57 19.11
C TYR A 245 3.57 -4.94 19.69
N GLU A 246 4.79 -5.11 20.19
CA GLU A 246 5.21 -6.37 20.82
C GLU A 246 4.38 -6.69 22.07
N GLN A 247 3.94 -5.65 22.80
CA GLN A 247 3.07 -5.82 23.97
C GLN A 247 1.64 -6.24 23.61
N VAL A 248 1.24 -6.09 22.34
CA VAL A 248 -0.07 -6.52 21.83
C VAL A 248 -0.06 -7.99 21.44
N LEU A 249 1.12 -8.55 21.17
CA LEU A 249 1.25 -9.99 20.90
C LEU A 249 0.81 -10.79 22.13
N PRO A 250 -0.15 -11.69 21.98
CA PRO A 250 -0.60 -12.49 23.11
C PRO A 250 0.52 -13.40 23.57
N THR A 251 0.67 -13.53 24.90
CA THR A 251 1.71 -14.31 25.56
C THR A 251 1.10 -15.38 26.46
N GLY A 252 1.86 -16.42 26.76
CA GLY A 252 1.45 -17.54 27.59
C GLY A 252 1.14 -18.81 26.82
N GLU A 253 0.51 -19.79 27.48
CA GLU A 253 0.11 -21.02 26.82
C GLU A 253 -1.06 -20.77 25.86
N SER A 254 -0.98 -21.33 24.67
CA SER A 254 -2.02 -21.23 23.65
C SER A 254 -2.43 -22.62 23.18
N SER A 255 -3.69 -22.76 22.83
CA SER A 255 -4.19 -23.93 22.11
C SER A 255 -4.23 -23.61 20.62
N VAL A 256 -3.71 -24.51 19.80
CA VAL A 256 -3.57 -24.29 18.35
C VAL A 256 -4.71 -24.95 17.62
N LEU A 257 -5.40 -24.19 16.81
CA LEU A 257 -6.35 -24.64 15.81
C LEU A 257 -5.72 -24.53 14.43
N SER A 258 -5.30 -25.64 13.84
CA SER A 258 -4.78 -25.68 12.47
C SER A 258 -5.93 -25.92 11.49
N VAL A 259 -6.04 -25.05 10.48
CA VAL A 259 -7.15 -25.07 9.52
C VAL A 259 -6.66 -24.87 8.09
N ASN A 260 -7.40 -25.41 7.14
CA ASN A 260 -7.20 -25.07 5.75
C ASN A 260 -7.68 -23.65 5.48
N THR A 261 -6.77 -22.79 5.02
CA THR A 261 -7.00 -21.35 4.83
C THR A 261 -8.19 -21.08 3.92
N LYS A 262 -8.24 -21.75 2.77
CA LYS A 262 -9.31 -21.58 1.79
C LYS A 262 -10.66 -22.08 2.30
N GLN A 263 -10.67 -23.25 2.92
CA GLN A 263 -11.89 -23.84 3.48
C GLN A 263 -12.52 -22.92 4.54
N LEU A 264 -11.72 -22.43 5.48
CA LEU A 264 -12.20 -21.51 6.51
C LEU A 264 -12.74 -20.22 5.87
N SER A 265 -12.02 -19.61 4.93
CA SER A 265 -12.47 -18.40 4.22
C SER A 265 -13.81 -18.61 3.51
N GLU A 266 -14.02 -19.75 2.85
CA GLU A 266 -15.27 -20.08 2.17
C GLU A 266 -16.44 -20.26 3.15
N ILE A 267 -16.22 -20.95 4.28
CA ILE A 267 -17.22 -21.12 5.35
C ILE A 267 -17.61 -19.76 5.93
N LEU A 268 -16.63 -18.95 6.30
CA LEU A 268 -16.86 -17.60 6.81
C LEU A 268 -17.64 -16.73 5.81
N SER A 269 -17.33 -16.83 4.53
CA SER A 269 -18.05 -16.09 3.47
C SER A 269 -19.53 -16.48 3.41
N ARG A 270 -19.85 -17.77 3.49
CA ARG A 270 -21.25 -18.24 3.48
C ARG A 270 -22.02 -17.85 4.74
N VAL A 271 -21.45 -18.13 5.91
CA VAL A 271 -22.09 -17.87 7.21
C VAL A 271 -22.27 -16.35 7.43
N SER A 272 -21.30 -15.54 7.01
CA SER A 272 -21.34 -14.08 7.19
C SER A 272 -22.48 -13.37 6.45
N VAL A 273 -23.08 -13.99 5.44
CA VAL A 273 -24.26 -13.45 4.74
C VAL A 273 -25.40 -13.16 5.71
N LEU A 274 -25.52 -14.00 6.76
CA LEU A 274 -26.56 -13.88 7.79
C LEU A 274 -26.08 -13.19 9.07
N SER A 275 -24.89 -12.57 9.03
CA SER A 275 -24.39 -11.78 10.16
C SER A 275 -25.05 -10.39 10.19
N SER A 276 -25.11 -9.78 11.38
CA SER A 276 -25.56 -8.41 11.54
C SER A 276 -24.70 -7.43 10.72
N ASP A 277 -25.36 -6.56 9.94
CA ASP A 277 -24.66 -5.56 9.10
C ASP A 277 -23.82 -4.57 9.92
N LYS A 278 -24.23 -4.29 11.15
CA LYS A 278 -23.55 -3.34 12.03
C LYS A 278 -22.29 -3.92 12.67
N PHE A 279 -22.34 -5.18 13.13
CA PHE A 279 -21.26 -5.76 13.94
C PHE A 279 -20.41 -6.78 13.18
N LYS A 280 -20.95 -7.31 12.07
CA LYS A 280 -20.29 -8.36 11.27
C LYS A 280 -19.70 -9.47 12.14
N GLY A 281 -20.45 -9.84 13.22
CA GLY A 281 -20.02 -10.82 14.20
C GLY A 281 -20.23 -12.25 13.70
N ILE A 282 -19.21 -13.09 13.91
CA ILE A 282 -19.30 -14.55 13.79
C ILE A 282 -18.84 -15.18 15.10
N LYS A 283 -19.42 -16.33 15.41
CA LYS A 283 -19.07 -17.12 16.58
C LYS A 283 -18.43 -18.43 16.13
N LEU A 284 -17.35 -18.79 16.78
CA LEU A 284 -16.68 -20.08 16.65
C LEU A 284 -16.89 -20.88 17.94
N ASN A 285 -17.56 -22.01 17.85
CA ASN A 285 -17.63 -23.01 18.93
C ASN A 285 -16.64 -24.11 18.59
N ILE A 286 -15.51 -24.09 19.30
CA ILE A 286 -14.32 -24.89 18.98
C ILE A 286 -14.27 -26.07 19.95
N LYS A 287 -14.29 -27.29 19.41
CA LYS A 287 -14.13 -28.55 20.14
C LYS A 287 -13.02 -29.38 19.52
N SER A 288 -12.57 -30.40 20.24
CA SER A 288 -11.46 -31.24 19.78
C SER A 288 -11.69 -31.93 18.43
N SER A 289 -12.92 -32.23 18.06
CA SER A 289 -13.26 -32.96 16.83
C SER A 289 -13.90 -32.09 15.75
N GLU A 290 -14.43 -30.92 16.11
CA GLU A 290 -15.27 -30.10 15.25
C GLU A 290 -15.21 -28.63 15.65
N VAL A 291 -15.27 -27.74 14.67
CA VAL A 291 -15.54 -26.32 14.86
C VAL A 291 -16.86 -25.96 14.19
N LEU A 292 -17.80 -25.44 14.97
CA LEU A 292 -19.04 -24.86 14.46
C LEU A 292 -18.87 -23.36 14.31
N VAL A 293 -19.10 -22.87 13.11
CA VAL A 293 -19.13 -21.43 12.77
C VAL A 293 -20.60 -21.02 12.70
N SER A 294 -21.00 -20.00 13.43
CA SER A 294 -22.37 -19.50 13.40
C SER A 294 -22.43 -17.98 13.34
N ALA A 295 -23.50 -17.48 12.75
CA ALA A 295 -23.86 -16.06 12.72
C ALA A 295 -25.38 -15.92 12.82
N ASN A 296 -25.82 -14.80 13.38
CA ASN A 296 -27.21 -14.41 13.41
C ASN A 296 -27.33 -12.88 13.25
N ASN A 297 -28.52 -12.44 12.88
CA ASN A 297 -28.85 -11.02 12.74
C ASN A 297 -30.09 -10.63 13.59
N PRO A 298 -30.41 -9.34 13.73
CA PRO A 298 -31.59 -8.88 14.47
C PRO A 298 -32.92 -9.34 13.87
N GLU A 299 -32.95 -9.72 12.60
CA GLU A 299 -34.12 -10.24 11.87
C GLU A 299 -34.40 -11.70 12.20
N GLN A 300 -33.60 -12.32 13.12
CA GLN A 300 -33.67 -13.73 13.50
C GLN A 300 -33.31 -14.72 12.39
N GLU A 301 -32.53 -14.29 11.43
CA GLU A 301 -31.92 -15.17 10.46
C GLU A 301 -30.64 -15.76 11.05
N GLU A 302 -30.39 -17.05 10.78
CA GLU A 302 -29.29 -17.80 11.36
C GLU A 302 -28.56 -18.60 10.26
N GLY A 303 -27.25 -18.70 10.37
CA GLY A 303 -26.40 -19.53 9.53
C GLY A 303 -25.40 -20.29 10.36
N GLU A 304 -25.31 -21.58 10.10
CA GLU A 304 -24.35 -22.45 10.77
C GLU A 304 -23.67 -23.38 9.76
N GLU A 305 -22.37 -23.57 9.94
CA GLU A 305 -21.60 -24.55 9.17
C GLU A 305 -20.47 -25.09 10.03
N SER A 306 -20.20 -26.40 9.95
CA SER A 306 -19.16 -27.04 10.73
C SER A 306 -18.07 -27.66 9.86
N PHE A 307 -16.88 -27.80 10.42
CA PHE A 307 -15.78 -28.55 9.82
C PHE A 307 -14.98 -29.31 10.87
N LYS A 308 -14.31 -30.39 10.42
CA LYS A 308 -13.47 -31.20 11.30
C LYS A 308 -12.28 -30.42 11.82
N SER A 309 -11.98 -30.63 13.10
CA SER A 309 -10.90 -29.97 13.82
C SER A 309 -9.93 -30.99 14.40
N ASN A 310 -8.66 -30.57 14.52
CA ASN A 310 -7.62 -31.25 15.29
C ASN A 310 -7.20 -30.38 16.49
N TYR A 311 -8.13 -29.63 17.05
CA TYR A 311 -7.89 -28.76 18.19
C TYR A 311 -7.57 -29.57 19.45
N SER A 312 -6.52 -29.21 20.17
CA SER A 312 -6.05 -29.95 21.37
C SER A 312 -6.31 -29.22 22.70
N GLY A 313 -6.99 -28.07 22.67
CA GLY A 313 -7.35 -27.32 23.87
C GLY A 313 -8.70 -27.70 24.44
N ASP A 314 -9.08 -27.00 25.52
CA ASP A 314 -10.42 -27.09 26.11
C ASP A 314 -11.47 -26.49 25.15
N ASP A 315 -12.69 -26.99 25.23
CA ASP A 315 -13.84 -26.49 24.47
C ASP A 315 -13.97 -24.99 24.70
N MET A 316 -14.07 -24.21 23.60
CA MET A 316 -14.05 -22.77 23.65
C MET A 316 -15.10 -22.14 22.73
N GLU A 317 -15.76 -21.10 23.20
CA GLU A 317 -16.59 -20.23 22.38
C GLU A 317 -15.94 -18.85 22.28
N ILE A 318 -15.72 -18.35 21.06
CA ILE A 318 -15.10 -17.06 20.80
C ILE A 318 -15.75 -16.40 19.58
N ALA A 319 -15.93 -15.08 19.61
CA ALA A 319 -16.49 -14.34 18.49
C ALA A 319 -15.51 -13.33 17.91
N PHE A 320 -15.64 -13.10 16.61
CA PHE A 320 -14.82 -12.15 15.88
C PHE A 320 -15.65 -11.33 14.88
N ASN A 321 -15.13 -10.19 14.50
CA ASN A 321 -15.57 -9.51 13.28
C ASN A 321 -15.09 -10.33 12.08
N VAL A 322 -16.03 -10.84 11.28
CA VAL A 322 -15.71 -11.71 10.14
C VAL A 322 -14.81 -11.06 9.13
N ASN A 323 -14.96 -9.75 8.89
CA ASN A 323 -14.14 -9.03 7.92
C ASN A 323 -12.66 -9.06 8.33
N TYR A 324 -12.36 -8.93 9.62
CA TYR A 324 -10.98 -8.97 10.10
C TYR A 324 -10.32 -10.33 9.86
N ILE A 325 -11.05 -11.40 10.14
CA ILE A 325 -10.54 -12.77 9.89
C ILE A 325 -10.41 -13.02 8.38
N GLN A 326 -11.40 -12.61 7.57
CA GLN A 326 -11.35 -12.81 6.12
C GLN A 326 -10.20 -12.02 5.46
N GLU A 327 -9.95 -10.79 5.87
CA GLU A 327 -8.82 -10.02 5.36
C GLU A 327 -7.48 -10.63 5.76
N VAL A 328 -7.35 -11.18 6.96
CA VAL A 328 -6.17 -11.97 7.36
C VAL A 328 -6.01 -13.18 6.45
N LEU A 329 -7.05 -14.00 6.31
CA LEU A 329 -6.99 -15.22 5.49
C LEU A 329 -6.68 -14.93 4.01
N SER A 330 -7.17 -13.81 3.48
CA SER A 330 -6.90 -13.39 2.09
C SER A 330 -5.44 -12.98 1.84
N ASN A 331 -4.69 -12.71 2.92
CA ASN A 331 -3.27 -12.36 2.85
C ASN A 331 -2.34 -13.53 3.24
N ILE A 332 -2.88 -14.72 3.47
CA ILE A 332 -2.12 -15.95 3.71
C ILE A 332 -2.11 -16.78 2.43
N ASP A 333 -0.93 -17.01 1.86
CA ASP A 333 -0.76 -17.80 0.63
C ASP A 333 -0.64 -19.31 0.92
N SER A 334 -0.31 -19.67 2.16
CA SER A 334 -0.18 -21.08 2.58
C SER A 334 -1.51 -21.80 2.50
N LYS A 335 -1.42 -23.10 2.19
CA LYS A 335 -2.59 -23.99 2.19
C LYS A 335 -3.29 -24.03 3.56
N ASP A 336 -2.51 -24.04 4.63
CA ASP A 336 -2.97 -24.18 5.99
C ASP A 336 -2.44 -23.01 6.85
N CYS A 337 -3.22 -22.58 7.83
CA CYS A 337 -2.83 -21.59 8.83
C CYS A 337 -3.09 -22.09 10.25
N ASN A 338 -2.36 -21.52 11.20
CA ASN A 338 -2.50 -21.81 12.62
C ASN A 338 -3.18 -20.61 13.30
N ILE A 339 -4.23 -20.89 14.05
CA ILE A 339 -4.92 -19.93 14.92
C ILE A 339 -4.57 -20.30 16.36
N ASN A 340 -3.71 -19.50 16.98
CA ASN A 340 -3.32 -19.68 18.37
C ASN A 340 -4.32 -18.94 19.26
N LEU A 341 -5.00 -19.66 20.14
CA LEU A 341 -6.05 -19.20 21.02
C LEU A 341 -5.54 -19.19 22.46
N TYR A 342 -5.68 -18.06 23.14
CA TYR A 342 -5.15 -17.82 24.50
C TYR A 342 -6.27 -17.70 25.54
N GLY A 343 -7.53 -17.82 25.12
CA GLY A 343 -8.74 -17.69 25.92
C GLY A 343 -9.86 -17.04 25.10
N SER A 344 -11.11 -17.17 25.56
CA SER A 344 -12.30 -16.67 24.86
C SER A 344 -12.38 -15.13 24.82
N ASP A 345 -11.70 -14.45 25.72
CA ASP A 345 -11.66 -12.99 25.87
C ASP A 345 -10.33 -12.35 25.43
N LYS A 346 -9.39 -13.18 24.95
CA LYS A 346 -8.06 -12.73 24.53
C LYS A 346 -7.93 -12.71 23.00
N SER A 347 -7.09 -11.82 22.51
CA SER A 347 -6.73 -11.80 21.09
C SER A 347 -6.17 -13.12 20.62
N CYS A 348 -6.52 -13.55 19.41
CA CYS A 348 -5.88 -14.67 18.76
C CYS A 348 -4.69 -14.22 17.93
N LEU A 349 -3.73 -15.12 17.74
CA LEU A 349 -2.61 -14.97 16.82
C LEU A 349 -2.79 -15.92 15.65
N ILE A 350 -2.87 -15.40 14.44
CA ILE A 350 -3.00 -16.17 13.20
C ILE A 350 -1.69 -16.07 12.43
N SER A 351 -1.16 -17.20 12.00
CA SER A 351 0.05 -17.26 11.17
C SER A 351 -0.05 -18.34 10.11
N PRO A 352 0.59 -18.16 8.94
CA PRO A 352 0.79 -19.22 7.98
C PRO A 352 1.53 -20.40 8.64
N SER A 353 1.30 -21.61 8.16
CA SER A 353 1.98 -22.81 8.69
C SER A 353 3.47 -22.88 8.29
N ASP A 354 3.85 -22.18 7.23
CA ASP A 354 5.17 -22.19 6.59
C ASP A 354 5.94 -20.86 6.66
N ASP A 355 5.34 -19.82 7.26
CA ASP A 355 5.96 -18.50 7.42
C ASP A 355 5.76 -17.97 8.86
N PRO A 356 6.71 -18.18 9.76
CA PRO A 356 6.64 -17.72 11.14
C PRO A 356 6.86 -16.21 11.30
N ASP A 357 7.39 -15.55 10.30
CA ASP A 357 7.69 -14.12 10.29
C ASP A 357 6.48 -13.27 9.88
N LEU A 358 5.40 -13.93 9.43
CA LEU A 358 4.12 -13.32 9.15
C LEU A 358 3.12 -13.61 10.29
N LYS A 359 2.68 -12.55 10.98
CA LYS A 359 1.84 -12.66 12.19
C LYS A 359 0.67 -11.69 12.10
N TYR A 360 -0.51 -12.19 12.46
CA TYR A 360 -1.73 -11.41 12.53
C TYR A 360 -2.37 -11.57 13.90
N VAL A 361 -2.68 -10.47 14.56
CA VAL A 361 -3.44 -10.49 15.81
C VAL A 361 -4.85 -9.96 15.53
N VAL A 362 -5.86 -10.65 16.01
CA VAL A 362 -7.26 -10.20 15.90
C VAL A 362 -7.89 -10.24 17.29
N MET A 363 -8.51 -9.10 17.68
CA MET A 363 -9.23 -9.01 18.94
C MET A 363 -10.60 -9.66 18.83
N PRO A 364 -11.04 -10.43 19.84
CA PRO A 364 -12.38 -10.98 19.86
C PRO A 364 -13.43 -9.89 20.10
N LEU A 365 -14.66 -10.18 19.69
CA LEU A 365 -15.83 -9.44 20.12
C LEU A 365 -16.26 -9.96 21.50
N LEU A 366 -16.59 -9.06 22.40
CA LEU A 366 -17.21 -9.44 23.68
C LEU A 366 -18.66 -9.88 23.39
N ILE A 367 -18.97 -11.12 23.74
CA ILE A 367 -20.28 -11.74 23.58
C ILE A 367 -21.14 -11.41 24.81
#